data_28d2e0db75b8b85cfc996ea01c68be6e
#
_entry.id   28d2e0db75b8b85cfc996ea01c68be6e
#
_cell.length_a   1.000
_cell.length_b   1.000
_cell.length_c   1.000
_cell.angle_alpha   90.00
_cell.angle_beta   90.00
_cell.angle_gamma   90.00
#
_symmetry.space_group_name_H-M   'P 1'
#
loop_
_entity.id
_entity.type
_entity.pdbx_description
1 polymer ?
#
loop_
_entity_poly.entity_id
_entity_poly.type
_entity_poly.pdbx_seq_one_letter_code
_entity_poly.pdbx_strand_id
1 'polypeptide(L)'
;MVSFDPQLGVLRVSGDEDASTVSYRRRPLSTALRATRDVVVDLSGLRFADSTLMLDLAVLAQRLRKRGRTLRLRGARPQVRFLIEQMGLDRQPAVMLEVLA
;
A
#
# COMPACT_ATOMS: atom_id res chain seq x y z
N MET A 1 6.58 6.01 -7.93
CA MET A 1 5.70 5.57 -9.02
C MET A 1 4.79 4.47 -8.53
N VAL A 2 3.50 4.57 -8.85
CA VAL A 2 2.50 3.59 -8.40
C VAL A 2 1.77 3.05 -9.61
N SER A 3 1.62 1.72 -9.68
CA SER A 3 0.86 1.04 -10.72
C SER A 3 0.06 -0.10 -10.11
N PHE A 4 -1.10 -0.42 -10.70
CA PHE A 4 -1.95 -1.51 -10.22
C PHE A 4 -2.21 -2.50 -11.35
N ASP A 5 -1.99 -3.78 -11.06
CA ASP A 5 -2.33 -4.88 -11.95
C ASP A 5 -3.62 -5.54 -11.43
N PRO A 6 -4.78 -5.33 -12.09
CA PRO A 6 -6.04 -5.86 -11.60
C PRO A 6 -6.14 -7.37 -11.72
N GLN A 7 -5.43 -8.00 -12.63
CA GLN A 7 -5.45 -9.46 -12.79
C GLN A 7 -4.74 -10.16 -11.64
N LEU A 8 -3.60 -9.61 -11.21
CA LEU A 8 -2.83 -10.16 -10.10
C LEU A 8 -3.27 -9.63 -8.75
N GLY A 9 -3.95 -8.48 -8.72
CA GLY A 9 -4.27 -7.79 -7.47
C GLY A 9 -3.03 -7.23 -6.80
N VAL A 10 -2.07 -6.72 -7.59
CA VAL A 10 -0.81 -6.21 -7.08
C VAL A 10 -0.69 -4.72 -7.36
N LEU A 11 -0.50 -3.94 -6.31
CA LEU A 11 -0.18 -2.52 -6.36
C LEU A 11 1.34 -2.39 -6.16
N ARG A 12 2.05 -1.97 -7.21
CA ARG A 12 3.50 -1.76 -7.12
C ARG A 12 3.80 -0.31 -6.83
N VAL A 13 4.60 -0.10 -5.80
CA VAL A 13 5.03 1.23 -5.37
C VAL A 13 6.55 1.28 -5.41
N SER A 14 7.11 2.23 -6.14
CA SER A 14 8.56 2.33 -6.33
C SER A 14 9.05 3.76 -6.27
N GLY A 15 10.36 3.93 -6.07
CA GLY A 15 11.01 5.23 -6.04
C GLY A 15 10.69 6.00 -4.78
N ASP A 16 10.38 7.27 -4.93
CA ASP A 16 10.04 8.18 -3.84
C ASP A 16 8.56 8.56 -3.94
N GLU A 17 7.81 8.34 -2.85
CA GLU A 17 6.39 8.68 -2.79
C GLU A 17 6.15 9.61 -1.61
N ASP A 18 5.73 10.83 -1.91
CA ASP A 18 5.53 11.88 -0.91
C ASP A 18 4.34 12.77 -1.30
N ALA A 19 4.20 13.90 -0.62
CA ALA A 19 3.11 14.84 -0.89
C ALA A 19 3.13 15.36 -2.32
N SER A 20 4.30 15.46 -2.96
CA SER A 20 4.42 15.96 -4.33
C SER A 20 3.94 14.96 -5.38
N THR A 21 3.85 13.68 -5.04
CA THR A 21 3.45 12.62 -5.96
C THR A 21 2.01 12.15 -5.77
N VAL A 22 1.28 12.71 -4.81
CA VAL A 22 -0.11 12.30 -4.50
C VAL A 22 -0.99 12.24 -5.74
N SER A 23 -0.93 13.27 -6.59
CA SER A 23 -1.79 13.35 -7.77
C SER A 23 -1.48 12.25 -8.79
N TYR A 24 -0.24 11.82 -8.89
CA TYR A 24 0.18 10.79 -9.85
C TYR A 24 -0.25 9.39 -9.44
N ARG A 25 -0.44 9.12 -8.15
CA ARG A 25 -0.90 7.81 -7.68
C ARG A 25 -2.40 7.69 -7.56
N ARG A 26 -3.13 8.76 -7.81
CA ARG A 26 -4.59 8.77 -7.65
C ARG A 26 -5.29 7.74 -8.52
N ARG A 27 -4.91 7.64 -9.80
CA ARG A 27 -5.56 6.73 -10.74
C ARG A 27 -5.34 5.25 -10.39
N PRO A 28 -4.10 4.78 -10.19
CA PRO A 28 -3.89 3.38 -9.80
C PRO A 28 -4.53 3.05 -8.44
N LEU A 29 -4.51 3.96 -7.47
CA LEU A 29 -5.21 3.75 -6.21
C LEU A 29 -6.71 3.66 -6.40
N SER A 30 -7.29 4.51 -7.23
CA SER A 30 -8.72 4.47 -7.54
C SER A 30 -9.14 3.12 -8.12
N THR A 31 -8.31 2.56 -9.01
CA THR A 31 -8.57 1.23 -9.56
C THR A 31 -8.46 0.16 -8.47
N ALA A 32 -7.44 0.24 -7.62
CA ALA A 32 -7.26 -0.70 -6.52
C ALA A 32 -8.41 -0.65 -5.50
N LEU A 33 -8.97 0.55 -5.26
CA LEU A 33 -10.13 0.73 -4.37
C LEU A 33 -11.38 -0.03 -4.83
N ARG A 34 -11.44 -0.37 -6.12
CA ARG A 34 -12.57 -1.14 -6.69
C ARG A 34 -12.28 -2.62 -6.81
N ALA A 35 -11.11 -3.06 -6.36
CA ALA A 35 -10.74 -4.47 -6.43
C ALA A 35 -11.71 -5.34 -5.63
N THR A 36 -12.03 -6.50 -6.17
CA THR A 36 -12.93 -7.47 -5.55
C THR A 36 -12.18 -8.67 -4.98
N ARG A 37 -10.88 -8.54 -4.83
CA ARG A 37 -9.97 -9.57 -4.31
C ARG A 37 -9.00 -8.93 -3.34
N ASP A 38 -8.23 -9.77 -2.63
CA ASP A 38 -7.13 -9.28 -1.80
C ASP A 38 -6.12 -8.54 -2.66
N VAL A 39 -5.54 -7.49 -2.09
CA VAL A 39 -4.53 -6.69 -2.78
C VAL A 39 -3.20 -6.86 -2.06
N VAL A 40 -2.17 -7.12 -2.85
CA VAL A 40 -0.78 -7.12 -2.39
C VAL A 40 -0.15 -5.80 -2.80
N VAL A 41 0.43 -5.09 -1.84
CA VAL A 41 1.23 -3.89 -2.11
C VAL A 41 2.69 -4.31 -2.12
N ASP A 42 3.31 -4.26 -3.30
CA ASP A 42 4.72 -4.58 -3.45
C ASP A 42 5.54 -3.32 -3.24
N LEU A 43 6.24 -3.26 -2.11
CA LEU A 43 7.04 -2.12 -1.67
C LEU A 43 8.54 -2.32 -1.93
N SER A 44 8.92 -3.40 -2.61
CA SER A 44 10.34 -3.74 -2.77
C SER A 44 11.14 -2.66 -3.53
N GLY A 45 10.48 -1.93 -4.42
CA GLY A 45 11.11 -0.85 -5.18
C GLY A 45 10.99 0.53 -4.52
N LEU A 46 10.34 0.63 -3.37
CA LEU A 46 10.12 1.91 -2.69
C LEU A 46 11.33 2.26 -1.85
N ARG A 47 11.96 3.41 -2.14
CA ARG A 47 13.14 3.89 -1.41
C ARG A 47 12.78 4.86 -0.30
N PHE A 48 11.82 5.74 -0.56
CA PHE A 48 11.39 6.76 0.38
C PHE A 48 9.87 6.94 0.30
N ALA A 49 9.26 7.13 1.46
CA ALA A 49 7.84 7.44 1.56
C ALA A 49 7.59 8.35 2.76
N ASP A 50 6.54 9.15 2.67
CA ASP A 50 6.07 9.93 3.80
C ASP A 50 4.66 9.48 4.24
N SER A 51 4.10 10.21 5.21
CA SER A 51 2.80 9.87 5.79
C SER A 51 1.66 9.90 4.77
N THR A 52 1.78 10.66 3.68
CA THR A 52 0.70 10.74 2.69
C THR A 52 0.46 9.40 2.00
N LEU A 53 1.53 8.65 1.70
CA LEU A 53 1.38 7.30 1.16
C LEU A 53 0.72 6.37 2.20
N MET A 54 1.14 6.45 3.45
CA MET A 54 0.57 5.62 4.52
C MET A 54 -0.92 5.86 4.67
N LEU A 55 -1.36 7.12 4.59
CA LEU A 55 -2.79 7.47 4.66
C LEU A 55 -3.57 6.89 3.49
N ASP A 56 -3.01 6.97 2.27
CA ASP A 56 -3.65 6.40 1.08
C ASP A 56 -3.79 4.88 1.21
N LEU A 57 -2.77 4.20 1.71
CA LEU A 57 -2.83 2.74 1.91
C LEU A 57 -3.82 2.38 3.02
N ALA A 58 -3.94 3.21 4.05
CA ALA A 58 -4.95 3.00 5.11
C ALA A 58 -6.37 3.08 4.55
N VAL A 59 -6.64 4.05 3.67
CA VAL A 59 -7.93 4.16 3.00
C VAL A 59 -8.22 2.93 2.15
N LEU A 60 -7.23 2.45 1.40
CA LEU A 60 -7.37 1.24 0.61
C LEU A 60 -7.69 0.04 1.50
N ALA A 61 -7.01 -0.11 2.62
CA ALA A 61 -7.24 -1.18 3.57
C ALA A 61 -8.68 -1.16 4.11
N GLN A 62 -9.19 0.03 4.44
CA GLN A 62 -10.57 0.17 4.94
C GLN A 62 -11.60 -0.26 3.90
N ARG A 63 -11.38 0.11 2.63
CA ARG A 63 -12.28 -0.28 1.54
C ARG A 63 -12.26 -1.78 1.30
N LEU A 64 -11.09 -2.39 1.33
CA LEU A 64 -10.95 -3.84 1.19
C LEU A 64 -11.62 -4.57 2.34
N ARG A 65 -11.43 -4.07 3.57
CA ARG A 65 -12.05 -4.65 4.75
C ARG A 65 -13.58 -4.71 4.62
N LYS A 66 -14.19 -3.65 4.11
CA LYS A 66 -15.64 -3.60 3.92
C LYS A 66 -16.15 -4.67 2.96
N ARG A 67 -15.28 -5.16 2.09
CA ARG A 67 -15.60 -6.24 1.13
C ARG A 67 -15.10 -7.60 1.61
N GLY A 68 -14.65 -7.72 2.86
CA GLY A 68 -14.09 -8.96 3.39
C GLY A 68 -12.74 -9.34 2.80
N ARG A 69 -11.99 -8.36 2.30
CA ARG A 69 -10.68 -8.58 1.68
C ARG A 69 -9.57 -8.01 2.53
N THR A 70 -8.33 -8.38 2.21
CA THR A 70 -7.14 -7.99 2.96
C THR A 70 -6.17 -7.22 2.09
N LEU A 71 -5.34 -6.41 2.76
CA LEU A 71 -4.20 -5.71 2.18
C LEU A 71 -2.92 -6.32 2.73
N ARG A 72 -2.07 -6.84 1.86
CA ARG A 72 -0.77 -7.38 2.25
C ARG A 72 0.33 -6.43 1.83
N LEU A 73 1.18 -6.05 2.78
CA LEU A 73 2.34 -5.20 2.52
C LEU A 73 3.57 -6.11 2.40
N ARG A 74 4.22 -6.07 1.25
CA ARG A 74 5.30 -7.01 0.92
C ARG A 74 6.57 -6.26 0.54
N GLY A 75 7.71 -6.77 0.99
CA GLY A 75 9.02 -6.32 0.54
C GLY A 75 9.46 -4.96 1.05
N ALA A 76 8.88 -4.46 2.12
CA ALA A 76 9.25 -3.16 2.69
C ALA A 76 10.70 -3.17 3.15
N ARG A 77 11.48 -2.17 2.69
CA ARG A 77 12.83 -1.92 3.19
C ARG A 77 12.75 -1.43 4.65
N PRO A 78 13.81 -1.55 5.44
CA PRO A 78 13.76 -1.21 6.86
C PRO A 78 13.23 0.18 7.18
N GLN A 79 13.62 1.21 6.41
CA GLN A 79 13.14 2.57 6.64
C GLN A 79 11.65 2.72 6.31
N VAL A 80 11.16 2.02 5.29
CA VAL A 80 9.73 2.02 4.94
C VAL A 80 8.95 1.24 5.99
N ARG A 81 9.46 0.09 6.41
CA ARG A 81 8.84 -0.71 7.46
C ARG A 81 8.74 0.08 8.76
N PHE A 82 9.78 0.82 9.11
CA PHE A 82 9.76 1.68 10.29
C PHE A 82 8.61 2.70 10.21
N LEU A 83 8.43 3.33 9.05
CA LEU A 83 7.34 4.28 8.85
C LEU A 83 5.97 3.60 8.97
N ILE A 84 5.81 2.42 8.37
CA ILE A 84 4.57 1.63 8.49
C ILE A 84 4.23 1.39 9.96
N GLU A 85 5.20 0.95 10.74
CA GLU A 85 5.02 0.66 12.16
C GLU A 85 4.74 1.92 12.97
N GLN A 86 5.46 3.01 12.69
CA GLN A 86 5.27 4.30 13.35
C GLN A 86 3.85 4.85 13.12
N MET A 87 3.36 4.76 11.90
CA MET A 87 2.03 5.26 11.53
C MET A 87 0.92 4.28 11.92
N GLY A 88 1.26 3.08 12.35
CA GLY A 88 0.28 2.07 12.76
C GLY A 88 -0.45 1.41 11.62
N LEU A 89 0.05 1.50 10.39
CA LEU A 89 -0.60 0.88 9.23
C LEU A 89 -0.68 -0.64 9.38
N ASP A 90 0.36 -1.27 9.91
CA ASP A 90 0.41 -2.71 10.15
C ASP A 90 -0.57 -3.20 11.21
N ARG A 91 -1.08 -2.30 12.06
CA ARG A 91 -2.07 -2.62 13.10
C ARG A 91 -3.51 -2.34 12.66
N GLN A 92 -3.71 -1.82 11.47
CA GLN A 92 -5.04 -1.61 10.91
C GLN A 92 -5.71 -2.96 10.66
N PRO A 93 -7.02 -3.09 10.91
CA PRO A 93 -7.76 -4.30 10.54
C PRO A 93 -7.61 -4.58 9.05
N ALA A 94 -7.46 -5.86 8.70
CA ALA A 94 -7.29 -6.36 7.33
C ALA A 94 -5.93 -6.05 6.72
N VAL A 95 -4.98 -5.44 7.43
CA VAL A 95 -3.61 -5.22 6.94
C VAL A 95 -2.70 -6.32 7.48
N MET A 96 -1.91 -6.89 6.60
CA MET A 96 -0.91 -7.90 6.93
C MET A 96 0.45 -7.43 6.43
N LEU A 97 1.38 -7.22 7.37
CA LEU A 97 2.76 -6.89 7.01
C LEU A 97 3.56 -8.19 6.88
N GLU A 98 4.01 -8.49 5.66
CA GLU A 98 4.87 -9.65 5.45
C GLU A 98 6.29 -9.30 5.88
N VAL A 99 6.82 -10.11 6.77
CA VAL A 99 8.18 -9.97 7.27
C VAL A 99 9.03 -11.03 6.58
N LEU A 100 10.06 -10.58 5.88
CA LEU A 100 11.04 -11.49 5.31
C LEU A 100 11.91 -12.04 6.44
N ALA A 101 11.88 -13.35 6.58
CA ALA A 101 12.72 -14.01 7.56
C ALA A 101 14.19 -13.91 7.16
#